data_e6f6b038b9f16f03b28f8fe036f83a70
#
_entry.id   e6f6b038b9f16f03b28f8fe036f83a70
#
_cell.length_a   1.000
_cell.length_b   1.000
_cell.length_c   1.000
_cell.angle_alpha   90.00
_cell.angle_beta   90.00
_cell.angle_gamma   90.00
#
_symmetry.space_group_name_H-M   'P 1'
#
loop_
_entity.id
_entity.type
_entity.pdbx_description
1 polymer ?
#
loop_
_entity_poly.entity_id
_entity_poly.type
_entity_poly.pdbx_seq_one_letter_code
_entity_poly.pdbx_strand_id
1 'polypeptide(L)'
;MNHPSSKTVAHFYRQHGLQWDEIRQARFVEQPWLDAVLEGLEEGGTVLDIGCGSASPVGMYIDSKGFNITGVDVTPALIALCRERLPRHRWLTGDMRTLSLNARFDALIAWDSFFHLTREDQRAMFAIFQQHAKPGAKLLFNSGPENGEAVGEFLGEPLYHASLSPEEYTQLLNAHGFDVLTFRPNDAASGGRTVWLAVAR
;
A
#
# COMPACT_ATOMS: atom_id res chain seq x y z
N MET A 1 -18.92 -11.91 -10.41
CA MET A 1 -19.43 -11.23 -9.18
C MET A 1 -18.33 -11.34 -8.14
N ASN A 2 -18.04 -10.27 -7.41
CA ASN A 2 -17.01 -10.30 -6.36
C ASN A 2 -17.53 -11.06 -5.14
N HIS A 3 -16.63 -11.73 -4.41
CA HIS A 3 -16.98 -12.44 -3.17
C HIS A 3 -17.63 -11.46 -2.16
N PRO A 4 -18.69 -11.85 -1.43
CA PRO A 4 -19.36 -10.96 -0.45
C PRO A 4 -18.41 -10.31 0.56
N SER A 5 -17.39 -11.04 1.03
CA SER A 5 -16.38 -10.55 1.99
C SER A 5 -15.56 -9.35 1.47
N SER A 6 -15.55 -9.08 0.16
CA SER A 6 -14.88 -7.88 -0.38
C SER A 6 -15.49 -6.57 0.13
N LYS A 7 -16.76 -6.61 0.54
CA LYS A 7 -17.47 -5.43 1.08
C LYS A 7 -17.22 -5.20 2.57
N THR A 8 -16.67 -6.19 3.27
CA THR A 8 -16.51 -6.17 4.73
C THR A 8 -15.10 -5.81 5.19
N VAL A 9 -14.11 -5.75 4.30
CA VAL A 9 -12.70 -5.47 4.64
C VAL A 9 -12.55 -4.17 5.44
N ALA A 10 -13.14 -3.06 4.97
CA ALA A 10 -13.08 -1.79 5.68
C ALA A 10 -13.79 -1.85 7.05
N HIS A 11 -14.87 -2.63 7.17
CA HIS A 11 -15.54 -2.86 8.43
C HIS A 11 -14.67 -3.67 9.39
N PHE A 12 -14.03 -4.74 8.89
CA PHE A 12 -13.08 -5.56 9.64
C PHE A 12 -11.97 -4.70 10.27
N TYR A 13 -11.29 -3.86 9.50
CA TYR A 13 -10.23 -3.00 10.04
C TYR A 13 -10.74 -1.92 11.00
N ARG A 14 -11.98 -1.45 10.85
CA ARG A 14 -12.60 -0.55 11.84
C ARG A 14 -12.84 -1.22 13.18
N GLN A 15 -13.15 -2.52 13.19
CA GLN A 15 -13.37 -3.29 14.43
C GLN A 15 -12.06 -3.77 15.06
N HIS A 16 -11.13 -4.27 14.25
CA HIS A 16 -9.94 -4.99 14.70
C HIS A 16 -8.61 -4.25 14.47
N GLY A 17 -8.67 -3.01 13.97
CA GLY A 17 -7.46 -2.27 13.57
C GLY A 17 -6.44 -2.11 14.70
N LEU A 18 -6.88 -1.89 15.95
CA LEU A 18 -5.96 -1.78 17.09
C LEU A 18 -5.26 -3.11 17.40
N GLN A 19 -5.99 -4.23 17.35
CA GLN A 19 -5.40 -5.56 17.52
C GLN A 19 -4.46 -5.92 16.37
N TRP A 20 -4.84 -5.54 15.14
CA TRP A 20 -3.97 -5.69 13.98
C TRP A 20 -2.67 -4.88 14.15
N ASP A 21 -2.74 -3.65 14.64
CA ASP A 21 -1.58 -2.80 14.92
C ASP A 21 -0.60 -3.47 15.89
N GLU A 22 -1.08 -4.04 16.99
CA GLU A 22 -0.24 -4.74 17.96
C GLU A 22 0.52 -5.92 17.32
N ILE A 23 -0.18 -6.72 16.50
CA ILE A 23 0.43 -7.85 15.79
C ILE A 23 1.46 -7.36 14.74
N ARG A 24 1.11 -6.29 14.04
CA ARG A 24 1.92 -5.77 12.94
C ARG A 24 3.24 -5.17 13.39
N GLN A 25 3.27 -4.53 14.55
CA GLN A 25 4.49 -3.95 15.13
C GLN A 25 5.60 -4.97 15.38
N ALA A 26 5.25 -6.21 15.66
CA ALA A 26 6.22 -7.28 15.91
C ALA A 26 6.90 -7.80 14.62
N ARG A 27 6.51 -7.31 13.44
CA ARG A 27 6.97 -7.88 12.17
C ARG A 27 7.31 -6.79 11.15
N PHE A 28 8.60 -6.69 10.82
CA PHE A 28 9.13 -5.73 9.85
C PHE A 28 9.97 -6.46 8.80
N VAL A 29 9.30 -6.97 7.76
CA VAL A 29 9.92 -7.76 6.68
C VAL A 29 10.07 -6.98 5.37
N GLU A 30 9.46 -5.81 5.28
CA GLU A 30 9.46 -4.96 4.09
C GLU A 30 10.66 -4.03 3.98
N GLN A 31 11.52 -3.96 4.97
CA GLN A 31 12.63 -3.01 5.00
C GLN A 31 13.45 -2.98 3.70
N PRO A 32 13.88 -4.10 3.10
CA PRO A 32 14.65 -4.07 1.86
C PRO A 32 13.91 -3.40 0.70
N TRP A 33 12.60 -3.55 0.66
CA TRP A 33 11.74 -2.94 -0.36
C TRP A 33 11.50 -1.45 -0.10
N LEU A 34 11.42 -1.05 1.18
CA LEU A 34 11.39 0.36 1.56
C LEU A 34 12.72 1.04 1.20
N ASP A 35 13.85 0.40 1.46
CA ASP A 35 15.15 0.91 1.01
C ASP A 35 15.17 1.09 -0.51
N ALA A 36 14.69 0.11 -1.29
CA ALA A 36 14.68 0.17 -2.75
C ALA A 36 13.75 1.26 -3.30
N VAL A 37 12.58 1.48 -2.70
CA VAL A 37 11.65 2.54 -3.14
C VAL A 37 12.17 3.94 -2.78
N LEU A 38 12.87 4.08 -1.67
CA LEU A 38 13.42 5.35 -1.19
C LEU A 38 14.79 5.70 -1.79
N GLU A 39 15.49 4.70 -2.37
CA GLU A 39 16.82 4.89 -2.96
C GLU A 39 16.80 5.97 -4.05
N GLY A 40 17.74 6.91 -3.97
CA GLY A 40 17.90 7.99 -4.94
C GLY A 40 16.88 9.13 -4.81
N LEU A 41 15.98 9.10 -3.83
CA LEU A 41 15.14 10.24 -3.52
C LEU A 41 15.97 11.33 -2.80
N GLU A 42 15.65 12.57 -3.07
CA GLU A 42 16.26 13.71 -2.37
C GLU A 42 15.86 13.75 -0.89
N GLU A 43 16.74 14.26 -0.04
CA GLU A 43 16.43 14.49 1.37
C GLU A 43 15.17 15.35 1.55
N GLY A 44 14.28 14.96 2.43
CA GLY A 44 12.98 15.62 2.58
C GLY A 44 11.97 15.32 1.49
N GLY A 45 12.27 14.41 0.57
CA GLY A 45 11.33 13.95 -0.45
C GLY A 45 9.99 13.48 0.12
N THR A 46 8.97 13.44 -0.72
CA THR A 46 7.58 13.20 -0.32
C THR A 46 7.12 11.79 -0.65
N VAL A 47 6.52 11.11 0.31
CA VAL A 47 6.00 9.74 0.18
C VAL A 47 4.50 9.72 0.43
N LEU A 48 3.75 9.06 -0.46
CA LEU A 48 2.34 8.75 -0.27
C LEU A 48 2.20 7.28 0.15
N ASP A 49 1.71 7.05 1.38
CA ASP A 49 1.44 5.71 1.92
C ASP A 49 -0.07 5.42 1.87
N ILE A 50 -0.47 4.49 1.01
CA ILE A 50 -1.87 4.20 0.67
C ILE A 50 -2.31 2.93 1.39
N GLY A 51 -3.19 3.07 2.38
CA GLY A 51 -3.49 2.04 3.35
C GLY A 51 -2.41 1.99 4.43
N CYS A 52 -2.03 3.16 4.95
CA CYS A 52 -0.89 3.33 5.85
C CYS A 52 -1.06 2.69 7.24
N GLY A 53 -2.24 2.16 7.53
CA GLY A 53 -2.54 1.61 8.85
C GLY A 53 -2.29 2.63 9.96
N SER A 54 -1.49 2.23 10.94
CA SER A 54 -1.08 3.05 12.09
C SER A 54 0.28 3.75 11.90
N ALA A 55 0.82 3.78 10.69
CA ALA A 55 2.18 4.19 10.35
C ALA A 55 3.30 3.29 10.92
N SER A 56 2.99 2.26 11.68
CA SER A 56 3.99 1.33 12.21
C SER A 56 3.92 -0.02 11.49
N PRO A 57 5.07 -0.58 11.04
CA PRO A 57 6.43 -0.05 11.12
C PRO A 57 6.83 0.83 9.92
N VAL A 58 6.07 0.81 8.81
CA VAL A 58 6.43 1.42 7.51
C VAL A 58 6.66 2.94 7.63
N GLY A 59 5.67 3.67 8.11
CA GLY A 59 5.76 5.13 8.26
C GLY A 59 6.87 5.53 9.23
N MET A 60 7.04 4.81 10.34
CA MET A 60 8.14 5.06 11.28
C MET A 60 9.52 4.89 10.62
N TYR A 61 9.66 3.88 9.75
CA TYR A 61 10.89 3.68 9.01
C TYR A 61 11.15 4.82 8.02
N ILE A 62 10.16 5.21 7.25
CA ILE A 62 10.25 6.32 6.29
C ILE A 62 10.59 7.64 7.01
N ASP A 63 9.96 7.89 8.16
CA ASP A 63 10.25 9.03 9.03
C ASP A 63 11.72 9.05 9.49
N SER A 64 12.24 7.89 9.92
CA SER A 64 13.63 7.75 10.36
C SER A 64 14.66 8.02 9.26
N LYS A 65 14.26 7.91 8.00
CA LYS A 65 15.07 8.23 6.81
C LYS A 65 14.95 9.70 6.39
N GLY A 66 14.16 10.52 7.09
CA GLY A 66 14.05 11.96 6.85
C GLY A 66 13.04 12.37 5.78
N PHE A 67 12.17 11.45 5.30
CA PHE A 67 11.16 11.75 4.30
C PHE A 67 9.87 12.30 4.89
N ASN A 68 9.12 13.05 4.08
CA ASN A 68 7.82 13.60 4.44
C ASN A 68 6.70 12.67 3.98
N ILE A 69 5.81 12.28 4.89
CA ILE A 69 4.74 11.31 4.63
C ILE A 69 3.38 11.99 4.52
N THR A 70 2.62 11.60 3.51
CA THR A 70 1.16 11.71 3.52
C THR A 70 0.60 10.29 3.56
N GLY A 71 -0.08 9.92 4.64
CA GLY A 71 -0.69 8.60 4.78
C GLY A 71 -2.21 8.68 4.70
N VAL A 72 -2.81 7.66 4.06
CA VAL A 72 -4.26 7.52 3.92
C VAL A 72 -4.68 6.14 4.37
N ASP A 73 -5.67 6.06 5.26
CA ASP A 73 -6.30 4.80 5.67
C ASP A 73 -7.81 4.99 5.89
N VAL A 74 -8.58 3.94 5.67
CA VAL A 74 -10.04 3.98 5.85
C VAL A 74 -10.46 3.90 7.33
N THR A 75 -9.52 3.62 8.24
CA THR A 75 -9.74 3.34 9.65
C THR A 75 -9.38 4.55 10.53
N PRO A 76 -10.36 5.31 11.04
CA PRO A 76 -10.08 6.51 11.83
C PRO A 76 -9.22 6.28 13.07
N ALA A 77 -9.38 5.12 13.74
CA ALA A 77 -8.60 4.76 14.92
C ALA A 77 -7.10 4.61 14.60
N LEU A 78 -6.76 3.99 13.46
CA LEU A 78 -5.38 3.86 13.01
C LEU A 78 -4.78 5.21 12.63
N ILE A 79 -5.54 6.07 11.98
CA ILE A 79 -5.12 7.45 11.66
C ILE A 79 -4.91 8.29 12.93
N ALA A 80 -5.65 8.04 13.99
CA ALA A 80 -5.39 8.69 15.28
C ALA A 80 -4.01 8.29 15.84
N LEU A 81 -3.66 6.99 15.78
CA LEU A 81 -2.32 6.51 16.16
C LEU A 81 -1.22 7.11 15.28
N CYS A 82 -1.44 7.26 13.96
CA CYS A 82 -0.47 7.94 13.10
C CYS A 82 -0.16 9.36 13.58
N ARG A 83 -1.20 10.13 13.93
CA ARG A 83 -1.05 11.52 14.41
C ARG A 83 -0.35 11.59 15.77
N GLU A 84 -0.57 10.61 16.62
CA GLU A 84 0.10 10.49 17.91
C GLU A 84 1.60 10.13 17.74
N ARG A 85 1.90 9.12 16.93
CA ARG A 85 3.24 8.59 16.74
C ARG A 85 4.13 9.53 15.92
N LEU A 86 3.57 10.11 14.87
CA LEU A 86 4.30 10.90 13.88
C LEU A 86 3.55 12.20 13.54
N PRO A 87 3.46 13.15 14.50
CA PRO A 87 2.62 14.35 14.38
C PRO A 87 3.06 15.34 13.31
N ARG A 88 4.30 15.24 12.83
CA ARG A 88 4.83 16.16 11.79
C ARG A 88 4.34 15.86 10.38
N HIS A 89 3.71 14.70 10.18
CA HIS A 89 3.27 14.23 8.87
C HIS A 89 1.77 14.45 8.65
N ARG A 90 1.33 14.25 7.41
CA ARG A 90 -0.07 14.41 7.04
C ARG A 90 -0.80 13.07 7.04
N TRP A 91 -1.82 12.93 7.87
CA TRP A 91 -2.60 11.71 8.03
C TRP A 91 -4.08 11.95 7.74
N LEU A 92 -4.64 11.20 6.80
CA LEU A 92 -5.98 11.37 6.27
C LEU A 92 -6.80 10.10 6.45
N THR A 93 -8.02 10.25 6.98
CA THR A 93 -9.00 9.17 6.90
C THR A 93 -9.68 9.24 5.55
N GLY A 94 -9.56 8.18 4.74
CA GLY A 94 -10.12 8.16 3.38
C GLY A 94 -10.06 6.78 2.75
N ASP A 95 -10.86 6.61 1.72
CA ASP A 95 -10.87 5.41 0.89
C ASP A 95 -9.90 5.60 -0.28
N MET A 96 -8.95 4.68 -0.44
CA MET A 96 -7.96 4.75 -1.52
C MET A 96 -8.59 4.76 -2.91
N ARG A 97 -9.76 4.13 -3.08
CA ARG A 97 -10.48 4.05 -4.37
C ARG A 97 -10.98 5.40 -4.88
N THR A 98 -11.13 6.37 -4.00
CA THR A 98 -11.60 7.73 -4.32
C THR A 98 -10.57 8.79 -3.98
N LEU A 99 -9.31 8.38 -3.79
CA LEU A 99 -8.24 9.27 -3.41
C LEU A 99 -7.96 10.33 -4.48
N SER A 100 -8.01 11.59 -4.10
CA SER A 100 -7.67 12.73 -4.94
C SER A 100 -7.06 13.84 -4.08
N LEU A 101 -5.71 13.88 -4.10
CA LEU A 101 -4.94 14.84 -3.32
C LEU A 101 -4.32 15.86 -4.25
N ASN A 102 -4.67 17.00 -4.48
CA ASN A 102 -4.02 17.98 -5.38
C ASN A 102 -2.49 18.11 -5.14
N ALA A 103 -1.78 16.98 -5.11
CA ALA A 103 -0.36 16.83 -4.83
C ALA A 103 0.20 15.61 -5.55
N ARG A 104 1.49 15.66 -5.90
CA ARG A 104 2.27 14.54 -6.44
C ARG A 104 3.46 14.25 -5.53
N PHE A 105 3.89 13.00 -5.51
CA PHE A 105 4.86 12.45 -4.57
C PHE A 105 6.06 11.85 -5.30
N ASP A 106 7.19 11.79 -4.61
CA ASP A 106 8.43 11.19 -5.11
C ASP A 106 8.40 9.66 -4.98
N ALA A 107 7.61 9.14 -4.06
CA ALA A 107 7.32 7.71 -3.94
C ALA A 107 5.86 7.46 -3.53
N LEU A 108 5.32 6.33 -4.00
CA LEU A 108 4.01 5.81 -3.63
C LEU A 108 4.19 4.39 -3.08
N ILE A 109 3.54 4.10 -1.97
CA ILE A 109 3.58 2.79 -1.31
C ILE A 109 2.14 2.33 -1.07
N ALA A 110 1.84 1.08 -1.42
CA ALA A 110 0.58 0.42 -1.10
C ALA A 110 0.89 -0.99 -0.57
N TRP A 111 1.49 -1.04 0.63
CA TRP A 111 1.95 -2.27 1.26
C TRP A 111 0.88 -2.88 2.15
N ASP A 112 0.65 -4.19 2.00
CA ASP A 112 -0.36 -4.97 2.75
C ASP A 112 -1.76 -4.34 2.77
N SER A 113 -2.14 -3.63 1.70
CA SER A 113 -3.39 -2.88 1.60
C SER A 113 -4.12 -3.10 0.27
N PHE A 114 -3.42 -2.95 -0.85
CA PHE A 114 -3.96 -2.95 -2.20
C PHE A 114 -4.68 -4.26 -2.58
N PHE A 115 -4.16 -5.40 -2.16
CA PHE A 115 -4.75 -6.71 -2.48
C PHE A 115 -6.07 -7.01 -1.73
N HIS A 116 -6.49 -6.14 -0.83
CA HIS A 116 -7.81 -6.21 -0.22
C HIS A 116 -8.93 -5.64 -1.11
N LEU A 117 -8.56 -4.92 -2.15
CA LEU A 117 -9.50 -4.40 -3.15
C LEU A 117 -9.97 -5.52 -4.08
N THR A 118 -11.19 -5.35 -4.62
CA THR A 118 -11.65 -6.21 -5.71
C THR A 118 -10.75 -6.04 -6.93
N ARG A 119 -10.72 -7.03 -7.81
CA ARG A 119 -9.92 -6.94 -9.06
C ARG A 119 -10.32 -5.73 -9.92
N GLU A 120 -11.58 -5.34 -9.91
CA GLU A 120 -12.07 -4.14 -10.61
C GLU A 120 -11.54 -2.86 -9.96
N ASP A 121 -11.62 -2.77 -8.63
CA ASP A 121 -11.08 -1.63 -7.88
C ASP A 121 -9.56 -1.53 -8.06
N GLN A 122 -8.84 -2.67 -8.06
CA GLN A 122 -7.40 -2.69 -8.32
C GLN A 122 -7.03 -2.10 -9.70
N ARG A 123 -7.81 -2.42 -10.75
CA ARG A 123 -7.62 -1.81 -12.08
C ARG A 123 -7.77 -0.29 -12.05
N ALA A 124 -8.78 0.20 -11.34
CA ALA A 124 -9.04 1.64 -11.22
C ALA A 124 -7.93 2.38 -10.45
N MET A 125 -7.25 1.71 -9.51
CA MET A 125 -6.17 2.31 -8.72
C MET A 125 -4.97 2.78 -9.56
N PHE A 126 -4.70 2.20 -10.72
CA PHE A 126 -3.54 2.61 -11.52
C PHE A 126 -3.67 4.05 -12.06
N ALA A 127 -4.89 4.51 -12.35
CA ALA A 127 -5.13 5.92 -12.65
C ALA A 127 -4.87 6.83 -11.43
N ILE A 128 -5.20 6.35 -10.23
CA ILE A 128 -4.93 7.08 -8.98
C ILE A 128 -3.42 7.13 -8.71
N PHE A 129 -2.69 6.04 -8.91
CA PHE A 129 -1.23 6.04 -8.79
C PHE A 129 -0.60 7.04 -9.77
N GLN A 130 -1.00 7.02 -11.05
CA GLN A 130 -0.52 7.97 -12.07
C GLN A 130 -0.79 9.42 -11.69
N GLN A 131 -1.99 9.72 -11.19
CA GLN A 131 -2.39 11.07 -10.79
C GLN A 131 -1.47 11.63 -9.68
N HIS A 132 -1.01 10.78 -8.78
CA HIS A 132 -0.24 11.17 -7.60
C HIS A 132 1.28 10.99 -7.75
N ALA A 133 1.77 10.41 -8.84
CA ALA A 133 3.18 10.22 -9.11
C ALA A 133 3.79 11.46 -9.77
N LYS A 134 4.95 11.92 -9.29
CA LYS A 134 5.84 12.81 -10.05
C LYS A 134 6.53 12.02 -11.17
N PRO A 135 7.01 12.65 -12.23
CA PRO A 135 7.97 12.00 -13.15
C PRO A 135 9.16 11.44 -12.36
N GLY A 136 9.54 10.20 -12.62
CA GLY A 136 10.57 9.50 -11.88
C GLY A 136 10.17 8.92 -10.52
N ALA A 137 8.94 9.16 -10.07
CA ALA A 137 8.45 8.61 -8.80
C ALA A 137 8.44 7.07 -8.82
N LYS A 138 8.83 6.46 -7.71
CA LYS A 138 8.74 5.01 -7.55
C LYS A 138 7.40 4.61 -6.94
N LEU A 139 6.86 3.48 -7.42
CA LEU A 139 5.65 2.84 -6.90
C LEU A 139 6.00 1.45 -6.36
N LEU A 140 5.72 1.23 -5.08
CA LEU A 140 5.88 -0.05 -4.41
C LEU A 140 4.50 -0.57 -3.98
N PHE A 141 4.15 -1.79 -4.42
CA PHE A 141 2.96 -2.48 -3.92
C PHE A 141 3.18 -3.99 -3.88
N ASN A 142 2.33 -4.70 -3.16
CA ASN A 142 2.31 -6.15 -3.14
C ASN A 142 0.94 -6.71 -3.53
N SER A 143 0.96 -7.93 -4.06
CA SER A 143 -0.20 -8.68 -4.55
C SER A 143 -0.08 -10.17 -4.20
N GLY A 144 -1.05 -10.96 -4.60
CA GLY A 144 -0.87 -12.40 -4.75
C GLY A 144 -0.05 -12.74 -6.00
N PRO A 145 0.42 -13.99 -6.12
CA PRO A 145 1.31 -14.40 -7.21
C PRO A 145 0.59 -14.61 -8.55
N GLU A 146 -0.72 -14.78 -8.53
CA GLU A 146 -1.52 -15.10 -9.72
C GLU A 146 -2.93 -14.48 -9.65
N ASN A 147 -3.64 -14.51 -10.79
CA ASN A 147 -5.01 -14.02 -10.87
C ASN A 147 -5.95 -14.90 -10.03
N GLY A 148 -6.66 -14.28 -9.10
CA GLY A 148 -7.62 -14.99 -8.26
C GLY A 148 -8.19 -14.18 -7.13
N GLU A 149 -9.04 -14.84 -6.39
CA GLU A 149 -9.61 -14.37 -5.12
C GLU A 149 -9.35 -15.42 -4.05
N ALA A 150 -9.01 -14.98 -2.86
CA ALA A 150 -8.86 -15.82 -1.69
C ALA A 150 -9.55 -15.19 -0.49
N VAL A 151 -10.11 -16.01 0.35
CA VAL A 151 -10.65 -15.56 1.65
C VAL A 151 -9.80 -16.24 2.71
N GLY A 152 -8.90 -15.47 3.30
CA GLY A 152 -8.16 -15.89 4.48
C GLY A 152 -9.00 -15.73 5.75
N GLU A 153 -8.39 -16.06 6.87
CA GLU A 153 -8.96 -15.81 8.18
C GLU A 153 -8.01 -14.96 9.01
N PHE A 154 -8.54 -13.96 9.69
CA PHE A 154 -7.78 -13.17 10.64
C PHE A 154 -8.68 -12.86 11.86
N LEU A 155 -8.20 -13.18 13.06
CA LEU A 155 -8.94 -13.04 14.32
C LEU A 155 -10.31 -13.77 14.30
N GLY A 156 -10.41 -14.92 13.61
CA GLY A 156 -11.64 -15.70 13.50
C GLY A 156 -12.65 -15.17 12.46
N GLU A 157 -12.31 -14.12 11.72
CA GLU A 157 -13.18 -13.54 10.70
C GLU A 157 -12.60 -13.69 9.28
N PRO A 158 -13.47 -13.81 8.25
CA PRO A 158 -13.02 -13.93 6.88
C PRO A 158 -12.42 -12.62 6.36
N LEU A 159 -11.21 -12.68 5.84
CA LEU A 159 -10.51 -11.54 5.24
C LEU A 159 -10.28 -11.78 3.74
N TYR A 160 -10.87 -10.91 2.93
CA TYR A 160 -10.82 -11.01 1.48
C TYR A 160 -9.49 -10.51 0.90
N HIS A 161 -8.97 -11.27 -0.05
CA HIS A 161 -7.82 -10.93 -0.88
C HIS A 161 -8.14 -11.20 -2.36
N ALA A 162 -7.61 -10.39 -3.24
CA ALA A 162 -7.66 -10.61 -4.67
C ALA A 162 -6.36 -10.17 -5.35
N SER A 163 -6.12 -10.71 -6.52
CA SER A 163 -5.02 -10.29 -7.37
C SER A 163 -5.38 -10.44 -8.84
N LEU A 164 -4.75 -9.63 -9.67
CA LEU A 164 -4.71 -9.78 -11.12
C LEU A 164 -3.53 -10.69 -11.49
N SER A 165 -3.45 -11.10 -12.76
CA SER A 165 -2.28 -11.82 -13.23
C SER A 165 -1.06 -10.89 -13.33
N PRO A 166 0.18 -11.41 -13.26
CA PRO A 166 1.39 -10.61 -13.46
C PRO A 166 1.42 -9.87 -14.79
N GLU A 167 0.91 -10.50 -15.84
CA GLU A 167 0.81 -9.90 -17.18
C GLU A 167 -0.15 -8.71 -17.17
N GLU A 168 -1.29 -8.83 -16.49
CA GLU A 168 -2.27 -7.76 -16.40
C GLU A 168 -1.74 -6.58 -15.56
N TYR A 169 -1.07 -6.84 -14.43
CA TYR A 169 -0.40 -5.77 -13.66
C TYR A 169 0.63 -5.04 -14.51
N THR A 170 1.44 -5.76 -15.28
CA THR A 170 2.46 -5.17 -16.17
C THR A 170 1.80 -4.29 -17.25
N GLN A 171 0.70 -4.76 -17.85
CA GLN A 171 -0.05 -3.97 -18.84
C GLN A 171 -0.64 -2.70 -18.23
N LEU A 172 -1.24 -2.79 -17.04
CA LEU A 172 -1.81 -1.64 -16.32
C LEU A 172 -0.74 -0.62 -15.93
N LEU A 173 0.40 -1.06 -15.40
CA LEU A 173 1.54 -0.20 -15.11
C LEU A 173 1.97 0.57 -16.36
N ASN A 174 2.23 -0.14 -17.46
CA ASN A 174 2.65 0.46 -18.72
C ASN A 174 1.62 1.45 -19.28
N ALA A 175 0.34 1.09 -19.24
CA ALA A 175 -0.76 1.93 -19.73
C ALA A 175 -0.89 3.24 -18.94
N HIS A 176 -0.52 3.23 -17.65
CA HIS A 176 -0.57 4.39 -16.76
C HIS A 176 0.79 5.06 -16.55
N GLY A 177 1.76 4.83 -17.46
CA GLY A 177 3.02 5.55 -17.47
C GLY A 177 4.06 5.07 -16.47
N PHE A 178 3.98 3.82 -16.02
CA PHE A 178 5.00 3.21 -15.16
C PHE A 178 5.76 2.12 -15.90
N ASP A 179 7.07 2.04 -15.68
CA ASP A 179 7.93 0.96 -16.11
C ASP A 179 8.26 0.05 -14.91
N VAL A 180 8.13 -1.28 -15.09
CA VAL A 180 8.44 -2.24 -14.03
C VAL A 180 9.95 -2.32 -13.84
N LEU A 181 10.44 -2.00 -12.64
CA LEU A 181 11.84 -2.17 -12.26
C LEU A 181 12.10 -3.57 -11.71
N THR A 182 11.20 -4.05 -10.86
CA THR A 182 11.32 -5.37 -10.23
C THR A 182 9.95 -5.99 -10.01
N PHE A 183 9.85 -7.27 -10.38
CA PHE A 183 8.77 -8.16 -10.02
C PHE A 183 9.36 -9.36 -9.28
N ARG A 184 8.94 -9.59 -8.06
CA ARG A 184 9.43 -10.70 -7.23
C ARG A 184 8.24 -11.50 -6.69
N PRO A 185 7.87 -12.61 -7.34
CA PRO A 185 6.81 -13.47 -6.84
C PRO A 185 7.28 -14.25 -5.61
N ASN A 186 6.40 -14.42 -4.65
CA ASN A 186 6.60 -15.22 -3.43
C ASN A 186 7.94 -14.94 -2.73
N ASP A 187 8.28 -13.66 -2.56
CA ASP A 187 9.54 -13.25 -1.96
C ASP A 187 9.67 -13.72 -0.51
N ALA A 188 10.53 -14.71 -0.28
CA ALA A 188 10.74 -15.30 1.04
C ALA A 188 11.23 -14.25 2.07
N ALA A 189 12.04 -13.28 1.64
CA ALA A 189 12.58 -12.22 2.51
C ALA A 189 11.47 -11.29 3.02
N SER A 190 10.41 -11.08 2.23
CA SER A 190 9.24 -10.29 2.64
C SER A 190 8.07 -11.15 3.17
N GLY A 191 8.37 -12.39 3.59
CA GLY A 191 7.37 -13.30 4.16
C GLY A 191 6.41 -13.89 3.13
N GLY A 192 6.89 -14.16 1.92
CA GLY A 192 6.15 -14.83 0.84
C GLY A 192 5.26 -13.90 0.03
N ARG A 193 5.41 -12.59 0.13
CA ARG A 193 4.65 -11.63 -0.67
C ARG A 193 5.12 -11.61 -2.11
N THR A 194 4.23 -11.31 -3.03
CA THR A 194 4.59 -10.96 -4.41
C THR A 194 4.73 -9.46 -4.51
N VAL A 195 5.93 -8.98 -4.80
CA VAL A 195 6.28 -7.57 -4.70
C VAL A 195 6.54 -6.96 -6.06
N TRP A 196 6.04 -5.75 -6.26
CA TRP A 196 6.17 -4.92 -7.43
C TRP A 196 6.85 -3.61 -7.08
N LEU A 197 7.92 -3.29 -7.79
CA LEU A 197 8.55 -1.98 -7.79
C LEU A 197 8.55 -1.45 -9.23
N ALA A 198 8.00 -0.27 -9.42
CA ALA A 198 7.91 0.38 -10.73
C ALA A 198 8.34 1.86 -10.62
N VAL A 199 8.61 2.49 -11.77
CA VAL A 199 8.99 3.91 -11.85
C VAL A 199 8.10 4.63 -12.84
N ALA A 200 7.61 5.81 -12.47
CA ALA A 200 6.84 6.70 -13.35
C ALA A 200 7.75 7.34 -14.42
N ARG A 201 7.26 7.35 -15.67
CA ARG A 201 7.93 8.00 -16.81
C ARG A 201 7.86 9.51 -16.72
#